data_4c5a940ba3824b33dc5cf29dd7cf5a33
#
_entry.id   4c5a940ba3824b33dc5cf29dd7cf5a33
#
_cell.length_a   1.000
_cell.length_b   1.000
_cell.length_c   1.000
_cell.angle_alpha   90.00
_cell.angle_beta   90.00
_cell.angle_gamma   90.00
#
_symmetry.space_group_name_H-M   'P 1'
#
loop_
_entity.id
_entity.type
_entity.pdbx_description
1 polymer ?
#
loop_
_entity_poly.entity_id
_entity_poly.type
_entity_poly.pdbx_seq_one_letter_code
_entity_poly.pdbx_strand_id
1 'polypeptide(L)'
;LVPTEDLRSFHLDLLGFEVSKVTVDDADATFARDGREMVVTPERQLSEGDTTTVVVAYSGSPGRTGSSSPAGGLIGDGGWVDLGDDWSTVIAEPIGAATWFPSNDHPSDKAIVNVTATVPAGLEAVAGGRLVERTDAADRSTFRWEAAEPMSPYLASLTVGDMQLSEKDGPAGIRILDGVPARRPELLDGALSRFPEMITFFGQRFGPYPFRDAGNVIVPGLEPVALETQTRSVHSESILEPALGTLPDEVTAHELTHQWFGDAVGPADWSMIWLNEGFATYGEWLWLEHIGGRTVMESARAAHDGDPDLNVPPAAPGVGQLFGRTVYQRGGMFLVELGRLLGQPTFDQLLTTWVDQHRFGVATTEQFVALAVEVAGPDKGAQVTALADAWLHAERIPELTP
;
A
#
# COMPACT_ATOMS: atom_id res chain seq x y z
N LEU A 1 18.39 10.03 -7.25
CA LEU A 1 18.88 9.97 -5.87
C LEU A 1 19.33 11.36 -5.42
N VAL A 2 19.01 11.71 -4.17
CA VAL A 2 19.51 12.94 -3.54
C VAL A 2 20.11 12.53 -2.19
N PRO A 3 21.45 12.56 -2.01
CA PRO A 3 22.07 12.21 -0.76
C PRO A 3 21.66 13.17 0.37
N THR A 4 21.42 12.63 1.57
CA THR A 4 21.17 13.40 2.80
C THR A 4 22.43 13.68 3.61
N GLU A 5 23.56 13.15 3.15
CA GLU A 5 24.91 13.38 3.66
C GLU A 5 25.92 13.08 2.55
N ASP A 6 27.18 13.43 2.75
CA ASP A 6 28.26 13.11 1.81
C ASP A 6 28.50 11.60 1.74
N LEU A 7 28.30 10.96 0.56
CA LEU A 7 28.40 9.52 0.38
C LEU A 7 29.60 9.12 -0.47
N ARG A 8 30.36 8.12 0.00
CA ARG A 8 31.38 7.40 -0.79
C ARG A 8 30.86 6.12 -1.40
N SER A 9 29.77 5.59 -0.87
CA SER A 9 29.03 4.45 -1.37
C SER A 9 27.59 4.55 -0.89
N PHE A 10 26.68 3.85 -1.55
CA PHE A 10 25.28 3.71 -1.15
C PHE A 10 24.78 2.30 -1.45
N HIS A 11 23.66 1.95 -0.87
CA HIS A 11 23.07 0.61 -0.99
C HIS A 11 21.78 0.67 -1.80
N LEU A 12 21.55 -0.38 -2.58
CA LEU A 12 20.26 -0.68 -3.21
C LEU A 12 19.95 -2.15 -2.95
N ASP A 13 18.68 -2.45 -2.74
CA ASP A 13 18.19 -3.83 -2.68
C ASP A 13 17.85 -4.32 -4.07
N LEU A 14 18.31 -5.51 -4.43
CA LEU A 14 17.96 -6.21 -5.68
C LEU A 14 18.16 -7.71 -5.51
N LEU A 15 17.15 -8.52 -5.81
CA LEU A 15 17.18 -9.98 -5.67
C LEU A 15 17.06 -10.69 -7.02
N GLY A 16 17.81 -11.78 -7.19
CA GLY A 16 17.60 -12.74 -8.29
C GLY A 16 18.07 -12.32 -9.68
N PHE A 17 18.66 -11.14 -9.81
CA PHE A 17 19.11 -10.61 -11.10
C PHE A 17 20.63 -10.56 -11.24
N GLU A 18 21.12 -10.73 -12.48
CA GLU A 18 22.48 -10.41 -12.85
C GLU A 18 22.58 -8.93 -13.23
N VAL A 19 23.43 -8.18 -12.52
CA VAL A 19 23.72 -6.78 -12.83
C VAL A 19 24.91 -6.74 -13.79
N SER A 20 24.68 -6.19 -14.97
CA SER A 20 25.71 -6.10 -16.00
C SER A 20 26.47 -4.78 -15.97
N LYS A 21 25.84 -3.70 -15.50
CA LYS A 21 26.44 -2.37 -15.44
C LYS A 21 25.74 -1.48 -14.41
N VAL A 22 26.51 -0.66 -13.72
CA VAL A 22 26.03 0.47 -12.93
C VAL A 22 26.78 1.73 -13.36
N THR A 23 26.02 2.82 -13.59
CA THR A 23 26.64 4.15 -13.80
C THR A 23 26.06 5.14 -12.82
N VAL A 24 26.87 6.13 -12.42
CA VAL A 24 26.49 7.25 -11.59
C VAL A 24 26.91 8.51 -12.33
N ASP A 25 25.95 9.38 -12.68
CA ASP A 25 26.17 10.59 -13.50
C ASP A 25 26.96 10.27 -14.79
N ASP A 26 26.52 9.23 -15.51
CA ASP A 26 27.13 8.71 -16.75
C ASP A 26 28.55 8.09 -16.60
N ALA A 27 29.19 8.15 -15.42
CA ALA A 27 30.46 7.50 -15.15
C ALA A 27 30.23 6.07 -14.65
N ASP A 28 31.11 5.12 -15.06
CA ASP A 28 31.04 3.75 -14.57
C ASP A 28 31.30 3.70 -13.06
N ALA A 29 30.43 3.00 -12.33
CA ALA A 29 30.57 2.76 -10.91
C ALA A 29 30.90 1.28 -10.64
N THR A 30 31.68 1.03 -9.59
CA THR A 30 31.88 -0.33 -9.11
C THR A 30 30.75 -0.74 -8.19
N PHE A 31 30.41 -2.01 -8.15
CA PHE A 31 29.42 -2.54 -7.24
C PHE A 31 29.81 -3.91 -6.69
N ALA A 32 29.31 -4.22 -5.51
CA ALA A 32 29.44 -5.54 -4.88
C ALA A 32 28.07 -6.02 -4.41
N ARG A 33 27.87 -7.35 -4.37
CA ARG A 33 26.62 -7.97 -3.92
C ARG A 33 26.87 -8.70 -2.60
N ASP A 34 25.94 -8.52 -1.65
CA ASP A 34 25.87 -9.30 -0.42
C ASP A 34 24.40 -9.67 -0.16
N GLY A 35 24.00 -10.85 -0.63
CA GLY A 35 22.61 -11.28 -0.62
C GLY A 35 21.72 -10.36 -1.46
N ARG A 36 20.75 -9.71 -0.82
CA ARG A 36 19.87 -8.71 -1.46
C ARG A 36 20.54 -7.35 -1.65
N GLU A 37 21.50 -7.03 -0.82
CA GLU A 37 22.19 -5.75 -0.87
C GLU A 37 23.11 -5.63 -2.09
N MET A 38 23.07 -4.50 -2.75
CA MET A 38 24.00 -4.08 -3.78
C MET A 38 24.68 -2.78 -3.34
N VAL A 39 25.95 -2.88 -2.93
CA VAL A 39 26.75 -1.72 -2.54
C VAL A 39 27.34 -1.09 -3.79
N VAL A 40 26.95 0.13 -4.10
CA VAL A 40 27.43 0.91 -5.24
C VAL A 40 28.48 1.90 -4.77
N THR A 41 29.65 1.90 -5.43
CA THR A 41 30.75 2.84 -5.15
C THR A 41 30.97 3.71 -6.39
N PRO A 42 30.52 4.96 -6.41
CA PRO A 42 30.75 5.89 -7.50
C PRO A 42 32.23 6.28 -7.61
N GLU A 43 32.66 6.71 -8.79
CA GLU A 43 34.04 7.19 -9.00
C GLU A 43 34.38 8.42 -8.14
N ARG A 44 33.36 9.28 -7.90
CA ARG A 44 33.47 10.48 -7.08
C ARG A 44 32.51 10.40 -5.91
N GLN A 45 32.90 11.00 -4.80
CA GLN A 45 32.01 11.19 -3.67
C GLN A 45 30.78 12.00 -4.11
N LEU A 46 29.60 11.57 -3.66
CA LEU A 46 28.35 12.29 -3.84
C LEU A 46 28.20 13.31 -2.69
N SER A 47 27.85 14.54 -3.04
CA SER A 47 27.66 15.60 -2.03
C SER A 47 26.21 15.62 -1.52
N GLU A 48 26.06 15.96 -0.25
CA GLU A 48 24.74 16.20 0.35
C GLU A 48 23.91 17.19 -0.50
N GLY A 49 22.67 16.84 -0.80
CA GLY A 49 21.70 17.68 -1.50
C GLY A 49 21.84 17.71 -3.03
N ASP A 50 22.90 17.15 -3.60
CA ASP A 50 23.09 17.11 -5.05
C ASP A 50 22.19 16.02 -5.68
N THR A 51 21.54 16.36 -6.79
CA THR A 51 20.79 15.36 -7.56
C THR A 51 21.74 14.49 -8.36
N THR A 52 21.70 13.20 -8.15
CA THR A 52 22.55 12.19 -8.79
C THR A 52 21.71 11.22 -9.60
N THR A 53 22.12 10.94 -10.84
CA THR A 53 21.51 9.92 -11.69
C THR A 53 22.25 8.60 -11.56
N VAL A 54 21.52 7.55 -11.11
CA VAL A 54 22.04 6.17 -11.04
C VAL A 54 21.31 5.32 -12.07
N VAL A 55 22.07 4.62 -12.93
CA VAL A 55 21.50 3.66 -13.89
C VAL A 55 22.02 2.28 -13.57
N VAL A 56 21.11 1.33 -13.40
CA VAL A 56 21.42 -0.08 -13.17
C VAL A 56 20.90 -0.88 -14.36
N ALA A 57 21.77 -1.54 -15.09
CA ALA A 57 21.42 -2.48 -16.15
C ALA A 57 21.47 -3.90 -15.59
N TYR A 58 20.35 -4.59 -15.61
CA TYR A 58 20.20 -5.93 -15.05
C TYR A 58 19.31 -6.81 -15.92
N SER A 59 19.44 -8.11 -15.77
CA SER A 59 18.64 -9.12 -16.47
C SER A 59 18.46 -10.37 -15.60
N GLY A 60 17.41 -11.12 -15.88
CA GLY A 60 17.09 -12.35 -15.16
C GLY A 60 15.59 -12.60 -15.11
N SER A 61 15.20 -13.55 -14.29
CA SER A 61 13.79 -13.82 -13.99
C SER A 61 13.43 -13.23 -12.64
N PRO A 62 12.44 -12.34 -12.57
CA PRO A 62 11.93 -11.86 -11.31
C PRO A 62 11.38 -13.01 -10.46
N GLY A 63 11.36 -12.83 -9.15
CA GLY A 63 10.93 -13.88 -8.24
C GLY A 63 10.29 -13.33 -6.97
N ARG A 64 10.25 -14.17 -5.95
CA ARG A 64 9.74 -13.82 -4.61
C ARG A 64 10.88 -13.73 -3.61
N THR A 65 10.65 -13.06 -2.50
CA THR A 65 11.62 -12.90 -1.40
C THR A 65 12.02 -14.22 -0.72
N GLY A 66 11.24 -15.27 -0.88
CA GLY A 66 11.44 -16.56 -0.23
C GLY A 66 11.21 -16.50 1.28
N SER A 67 11.67 -17.53 1.99
CA SER A 67 11.51 -17.65 3.46
C SER A 67 12.22 -16.56 4.27
N SER A 68 12.89 -15.62 3.63
CA SER A 68 13.52 -14.46 4.26
C SER A 68 12.58 -13.27 4.47
N SER A 69 11.32 -13.35 4.03
CA SER A 69 10.34 -12.28 4.27
C SER A 69 10.07 -12.13 5.78
N PRO A 70 10.16 -10.92 6.33
CA PRO A 70 9.79 -10.65 7.72
C PRO A 70 8.27 -10.69 7.94
N ALA A 71 7.48 -10.78 6.88
CA ALA A 71 6.02 -10.66 6.95
C ALA A 71 5.38 -11.74 7.79
N GLY A 72 5.84 -12.97 7.71
CA GLY A 72 5.16 -14.11 8.35
C GLY A 72 3.64 -14.09 8.11
N GLY A 73 2.98 -15.20 8.02
CA GLY A 73 1.51 -15.20 7.97
C GLY A 73 0.91 -14.98 6.57
N LEU A 74 -0.12 -14.12 6.44
CA LEU A 74 -1.03 -14.05 5.28
C LEU A 74 -0.38 -13.65 3.94
N ILE A 75 0.63 -12.78 3.94
CA ILE A 75 1.21 -12.24 2.69
C ILE A 75 2.35 -13.14 2.17
N GLY A 76 2.90 -14.03 3.00
CA GLY A 76 3.94 -15.00 2.58
C GLY A 76 5.16 -14.33 1.96
N ASP A 77 5.70 -14.95 0.91
CA ASP A 77 6.85 -14.46 0.17
C ASP A 77 6.40 -13.38 -0.84
N GLY A 78 6.57 -12.10 -0.49
CA GLY A 78 6.27 -10.98 -1.38
C GLY A 78 7.16 -10.92 -2.63
N GLY A 79 6.75 -10.13 -3.62
CA GLY A 79 7.52 -9.84 -4.82
C GLY A 79 6.80 -10.13 -6.12
N TRP A 80 7.57 -10.46 -7.16
CA TRP A 80 7.02 -10.82 -8.46
C TRP A 80 6.40 -12.21 -8.46
N VAL A 81 5.17 -12.31 -8.92
CA VAL A 81 4.39 -13.55 -8.99
C VAL A 81 4.12 -13.88 -10.46
N ASP A 82 4.73 -14.95 -10.93
CA ASP A 82 4.42 -15.58 -12.22
C ASP A 82 3.28 -16.57 -12.01
N LEU A 83 2.15 -16.35 -12.66
CA LEU A 83 0.93 -17.16 -12.53
C LEU A 83 0.73 -18.13 -13.69
N GLY A 84 1.66 -18.12 -14.67
CA GLY A 84 1.49 -18.86 -15.93
C GLY A 84 0.41 -18.24 -16.83
N ASP A 85 0.16 -18.88 -17.98
CA ASP A 85 -0.87 -18.46 -18.95
C ASP A 85 -0.78 -16.95 -19.30
N ASP A 86 0.46 -16.44 -19.42
CA ASP A 86 0.79 -15.04 -19.73
C ASP A 86 0.39 -14.03 -18.64
N TRP A 87 0.13 -14.48 -17.41
CA TRP A 87 -0.17 -13.60 -16.28
C TRP A 87 1.00 -13.47 -15.30
N SER A 88 1.30 -12.24 -14.95
CA SER A 88 2.25 -11.89 -13.88
C SER A 88 1.80 -10.64 -13.14
N THR A 89 2.11 -10.56 -11.85
CA THR A 89 1.82 -9.38 -11.03
C THR A 89 2.87 -9.21 -9.94
N VAL A 90 2.86 -8.04 -9.30
CA VAL A 90 3.71 -7.72 -8.14
C VAL A 90 2.84 -7.65 -6.90
N ILE A 91 3.24 -8.38 -5.85
CA ILE A 91 2.72 -8.26 -4.48
C ILE A 91 3.94 -8.01 -3.60
N ALA A 92 4.29 -6.73 -3.41
CA ALA A 92 5.63 -6.35 -2.91
C ALA A 92 5.71 -6.05 -1.41
N GLU A 93 4.62 -6.05 -0.70
CA GLU A 93 4.63 -5.79 0.75
C GLU A 93 5.19 -6.99 1.54
N PRO A 94 6.08 -6.77 2.54
CA PRO A 94 6.68 -5.47 2.91
C PRO A 94 7.98 -5.16 2.15
N ILE A 95 8.71 -6.14 1.61
CA ILE A 95 10.08 -5.98 1.07
C ILE A 95 10.26 -6.67 -0.29
N GLY A 96 9.22 -6.73 -1.08
CA GLY A 96 9.23 -7.43 -2.39
C GLY A 96 9.62 -6.56 -3.58
N ALA A 97 9.80 -5.24 -3.43
CA ALA A 97 10.22 -4.36 -4.52
C ALA A 97 11.59 -4.79 -5.09
N ALA A 98 12.50 -5.20 -4.24
CA ALA A 98 13.82 -5.72 -4.63
C ALA A 98 13.78 -6.92 -5.59
N THR A 99 12.64 -7.60 -5.74
CA THR A 99 12.50 -8.76 -6.62
C THR A 99 12.26 -8.40 -8.07
N TRP A 100 12.05 -7.11 -8.40
CA TRP A 100 11.80 -6.70 -9.77
C TRP A 100 12.49 -5.39 -10.20
N PHE A 101 12.85 -4.50 -9.25
CA PHE A 101 13.68 -3.33 -9.55
C PHE A 101 14.59 -2.96 -8.36
N PRO A 102 15.77 -2.33 -8.64
CA PRO A 102 16.66 -1.89 -7.58
C PRO A 102 16.10 -0.65 -6.87
N SER A 103 16.00 -0.70 -5.54
CA SER A 103 15.52 0.38 -4.69
C SER A 103 16.16 0.30 -3.30
N ASN A 104 16.03 1.33 -2.49
CA ASN A 104 16.11 1.17 -1.04
C ASN A 104 14.71 0.70 -0.58
N ASP A 105 14.56 -0.63 -0.39
CA ASP A 105 13.26 -1.28 -0.17
C ASP A 105 12.78 -1.10 1.28
N HIS A 106 12.53 0.15 1.63
CA HIS A 106 12.05 0.59 2.94
C HIS A 106 10.84 1.53 2.78
N PRO A 107 9.80 1.44 3.64
CA PRO A 107 8.55 2.19 3.46
C PRO A 107 8.74 3.72 3.50
N SER A 108 9.81 4.20 4.15
CA SER A 108 10.09 5.63 4.24
C SER A 108 10.80 6.21 3.01
N ASP A 109 11.35 5.40 2.12
CA ASP A 109 12.09 5.90 0.94
C ASP A 109 11.15 6.08 -0.26
N LYS A 110 10.31 7.09 -0.15
CA LYS A 110 9.33 7.41 -1.19
C LYS A 110 9.97 8.08 -2.39
N ALA A 111 9.58 7.64 -3.58
CA ALA A 111 10.02 8.22 -4.85
C ALA A 111 8.87 8.24 -5.87
N ILE A 112 8.97 9.11 -6.87
CA ILE A 112 8.11 9.05 -8.06
C ILE A 112 8.56 7.87 -8.91
N VAL A 113 7.67 6.92 -9.15
CA VAL A 113 7.94 5.69 -9.91
C VAL A 113 7.23 5.76 -11.26
N ASN A 114 7.99 5.82 -12.34
CA ASN A 114 7.48 5.73 -13.70
C ASN A 114 7.87 4.39 -14.31
N VAL A 115 6.93 3.73 -14.98
CA VAL A 115 7.14 2.40 -15.55
C VAL A 115 6.96 2.43 -17.05
N THR A 116 7.96 1.91 -17.80
CA THR A 116 7.82 1.60 -19.22
C THR A 116 7.94 0.10 -19.39
N ALA A 117 6.83 -0.55 -19.71
CA ALA A 117 6.76 -1.99 -19.90
C ALA A 117 6.58 -2.35 -21.38
N THR A 118 7.39 -3.26 -21.90
CA THR A 118 7.22 -3.82 -23.24
C THR A 118 6.91 -5.31 -23.11
N VAL A 119 5.74 -5.72 -23.56
CA VAL A 119 5.20 -7.07 -23.39
C VAL A 119 4.81 -7.67 -24.73
N PRO A 120 4.60 -8.99 -24.85
CA PRO A 120 4.08 -9.62 -26.08
C PRO A 120 2.78 -8.96 -26.56
N ALA A 121 2.60 -8.90 -27.88
CA ALA A 121 1.38 -8.35 -28.47
C ALA A 121 0.14 -9.15 -28.01
N GLY A 122 -0.93 -8.44 -27.68
CA GLY A 122 -2.18 -9.03 -27.18
C GLY A 122 -2.29 -9.04 -25.67
N LEU A 123 -1.19 -8.74 -24.94
CA LEU A 123 -1.24 -8.56 -23.49
C LEU A 123 -1.31 -7.07 -23.13
N GLU A 124 -1.98 -6.78 -22.04
CA GLU A 124 -1.97 -5.47 -21.38
C GLU A 124 -0.90 -5.45 -20.27
N ALA A 125 -0.33 -4.27 -20.03
CA ALA A 125 0.58 -4.03 -18.92
C ALA A 125 0.08 -2.82 -18.13
N VAL A 126 -0.30 -3.03 -16.87
CA VAL A 126 -0.91 -2.02 -16.00
C VAL A 126 -0.01 -1.75 -14.81
N ALA A 127 0.29 -0.48 -14.55
CA ALA A 127 1.07 -0.01 -13.41
C ALA A 127 0.36 1.14 -12.67
N GLY A 128 0.96 1.62 -11.59
CA GLY A 128 0.47 2.80 -10.86
C GLY A 128 0.52 4.09 -11.70
N GLY A 129 -0.31 5.07 -11.34
CA GLY A 129 -0.39 6.36 -12.02
C GLY A 129 -1.18 6.33 -13.33
N ARG A 130 -0.75 7.14 -14.30
CA ARG A 130 -1.44 7.39 -15.56
C ARG A 130 -0.76 6.72 -16.74
N LEU A 131 -1.52 6.03 -17.58
CA LEU A 131 -1.05 5.62 -18.91
C LEU A 131 -0.92 6.86 -19.79
N VAL A 132 0.31 7.24 -20.13
CA VAL A 132 0.59 8.43 -20.94
C VAL A 132 0.92 8.10 -22.39
N GLU A 133 1.35 6.86 -22.65
CA GLU A 133 1.68 6.41 -24.00
C GLU A 133 1.47 4.90 -24.13
N ARG A 134 0.91 4.49 -25.27
CA ARG A 134 0.85 3.10 -25.74
C ARG A 134 1.34 3.05 -27.19
N THR A 135 2.24 2.13 -27.49
CA THR A 135 2.72 1.87 -28.84
C THR A 135 2.62 0.39 -29.13
N ASP A 136 1.87 0.03 -30.16
CA ASP A 136 1.69 -1.34 -30.60
C ASP A 136 2.54 -1.63 -31.84
N ALA A 137 3.29 -2.73 -31.81
CA ALA A 137 4.01 -3.30 -32.92
C ALA A 137 3.48 -4.71 -33.23
N ALA A 138 4.00 -5.36 -34.25
CA ALA A 138 3.48 -6.65 -34.71
C ALA A 138 3.60 -7.76 -33.66
N ASP A 139 4.68 -7.74 -32.85
CA ASP A 139 5.04 -8.80 -31.91
C ASP A 139 5.03 -8.34 -30.44
N ARG A 140 4.85 -7.04 -30.19
CA ARG A 140 4.90 -6.47 -28.84
C ARG A 140 4.11 -5.19 -28.71
N SER A 141 3.71 -4.87 -27.46
CA SER A 141 3.11 -3.59 -27.08
C SER A 141 3.94 -2.94 -25.98
N THR A 142 4.12 -1.62 -26.04
CA THR A 142 4.85 -0.84 -25.03
C THR A 142 3.89 0.14 -24.35
N PHE A 143 3.92 0.16 -23.05
CA PHE A 143 3.08 1.00 -22.19
C PHE A 143 3.98 1.89 -21.35
N ARG A 144 3.70 3.20 -21.28
CA ARG A 144 4.41 4.13 -20.42
C ARG A 144 3.44 4.72 -19.39
N TRP A 145 3.74 4.44 -18.14
CA TRP A 145 2.98 4.89 -16.98
C TRP A 145 3.78 5.93 -16.20
N GLU A 146 3.11 7.00 -15.75
CA GLU A 146 3.71 8.07 -14.95
C GLU A 146 2.91 8.28 -13.67
N ALA A 147 3.60 8.20 -12.53
CA ALA A 147 3.06 8.61 -11.25
C ALA A 147 3.31 10.12 -11.05
N ALA A 148 2.34 10.82 -10.48
CA ALA A 148 2.47 12.24 -10.16
C ALA A 148 2.98 12.48 -8.73
N GLU A 149 2.73 11.54 -7.83
CA GLU A 149 3.03 11.63 -6.40
C GLU A 149 4.03 10.54 -6.00
N PRO A 150 4.90 10.80 -5.00
CA PRO A 150 5.85 9.80 -4.53
C PRO A 150 5.14 8.65 -3.81
N MET A 151 5.70 7.44 -3.94
CA MET A 151 5.23 6.22 -3.29
C MET A 151 6.38 5.48 -2.63
N SER A 152 6.06 4.70 -1.61
CA SER A 152 6.99 3.73 -1.02
C SER A 152 7.28 2.61 -2.03
N PRO A 153 8.47 1.99 -2.02
CA PRO A 153 8.83 0.98 -3.01
C PRO A 153 7.84 -0.18 -3.12
N TYR A 154 7.27 -0.67 -2.00
CA TYR A 154 6.32 -1.76 -1.99
C TYR A 154 4.99 -1.45 -2.71
N LEU A 155 4.64 -0.16 -2.86
CA LEU A 155 3.42 0.30 -3.55
C LEU A 155 3.58 0.37 -5.07
N ALA A 156 4.81 0.25 -5.57
CA ALA A 156 5.06 0.19 -7.00
C ALA A 156 4.54 -1.14 -7.57
N SER A 157 3.75 -1.07 -8.63
CA SER A 157 3.09 -2.23 -9.22
C SER A 157 3.32 -2.36 -10.71
N LEU A 158 3.26 -3.59 -11.18
CA LEU A 158 3.15 -3.95 -12.59
C LEU A 158 2.38 -5.26 -12.69
N THR A 159 1.26 -5.24 -13.40
CA THR A 159 0.51 -6.46 -13.75
C THR A 159 0.48 -6.61 -15.27
N VAL A 160 0.81 -7.78 -15.76
CA VAL A 160 0.76 -8.15 -17.18
C VAL A 160 -0.23 -9.28 -17.35
N GLY A 161 -1.10 -9.22 -18.38
CA GLY A 161 -2.05 -10.29 -18.66
C GLY A 161 -3.05 -9.97 -19.77
N ASP A 162 -3.88 -10.96 -20.12
CA ASP A 162 -5.02 -10.79 -21.03
C ASP A 162 -6.18 -10.09 -20.30
N MET A 163 -6.16 -8.76 -20.32
CA MET A 163 -7.08 -7.90 -19.58
C MET A 163 -7.99 -7.08 -20.50
N GLN A 164 -9.22 -6.88 -20.04
CA GLN A 164 -10.05 -5.78 -20.49
C GLN A 164 -9.83 -4.57 -19.57
N LEU A 165 -9.40 -3.46 -20.14
CA LEU A 165 -9.27 -2.19 -19.44
C LEU A 165 -10.55 -1.37 -19.58
N SER A 166 -10.99 -0.73 -18.52
CA SER A 166 -12.14 0.17 -18.48
C SER A 166 -11.72 1.49 -17.83
N GLU A 167 -11.83 2.58 -18.59
CA GLU A 167 -11.55 3.92 -18.08
C GLU A 167 -12.86 4.71 -17.97
N LYS A 168 -13.05 5.40 -16.83
CA LYS A 168 -14.23 6.24 -16.59
C LYS A 168 -13.86 7.45 -15.72
N ASP A 169 -14.64 8.52 -15.88
CA ASP A 169 -14.56 9.67 -14.98
C ASP A 169 -15.18 9.31 -13.62
N GLY A 170 -14.44 9.53 -12.55
CA GLY A 170 -14.86 9.36 -11.18
C GLY A 170 -15.25 10.68 -10.51
N PRO A 171 -15.55 10.64 -9.20
CA PRO A 171 -15.86 11.82 -8.41
C PRO A 171 -14.71 12.85 -8.44
N ALA A 172 -15.05 14.13 -8.38
CA ALA A 172 -14.11 15.25 -8.29
C ALA A 172 -13.02 15.30 -9.39
N GLY A 173 -13.29 14.69 -10.56
CA GLY A 173 -12.36 14.66 -11.69
C GLY A 173 -11.24 13.61 -11.56
N ILE A 174 -11.36 12.67 -10.64
CA ILE A 174 -10.49 11.51 -10.52
C ILE A 174 -10.73 10.61 -11.73
N ARG A 175 -9.68 10.14 -12.38
CA ARG A 175 -9.80 9.12 -13.42
C ARG A 175 -9.72 7.73 -12.80
N ILE A 176 -10.72 6.90 -13.10
CA ILE A 176 -10.76 5.52 -12.66
C ILE A 176 -10.42 4.63 -13.85
N LEU A 177 -9.37 3.82 -13.72
CA LEU A 177 -9.02 2.80 -14.68
C LEU A 177 -8.98 1.44 -13.97
N ASP A 178 -9.90 0.58 -14.36
CA ASP A 178 -9.99 -0.79 -13.86
C ASP A 178 -9.49 -1.78 -14.92
N GLY A 179 -8.72 -2.79 -14.52
CA GLY A 179 -8.30 -3.92 -15.34
C GLY A 179 -8.89 -5.22 -14.80
N VAL A 180 -9.63 -5.95 -15.64
CA VAL A 180 -10.19 -7.24 -15.28
C VAL A 180 -9.78 -8.31 -16.30
N PRO A 181 -9.73 -9.61 -15.94
CA PRO A 181 -9.48 -10.65 -16.93
C PRO A 181 -10.46 -10.52 -18.10
N ALA A 182 -9.96 -10.56 -19.35
CA ALA A 182 -10.80 -10.37 -20.55
C ALA A 182 -11.98 -11.36 -20.62
N ARG A 183 -11.84 -12.53 -19.96
CA ARG A 183 -12.90 -13.54 -19.81
C ARG A 183 -13.95 -13.23 -18.74
N ARG A 184 -13.73 -12.18 -17.93
CA ARG A 184 -14.58 -11.80 -16.77
C ARG A 184 -15.00 -10.31 -16.79
N PRO A 185 -15.49 -9.80 -17.93
CA PRO A 185 -15.85 -8.37 -18.04
C PRO A 185 -16.96 -7.96 -17.06
N GLU A 186 -17.78 -8.89 -16.59
CA GLU A 186 -18.86 -8.65 -15.63
C GLU A 186 -18.38 -8.15 -14.26
N LEU A 187 -17.10 -8.33 -13.91
CA LEU A 187 -16.52 -7.80 -12.66
C LEU A 187 -16.53 -6.28 -12.61
N LEU A 188 -16.48 -5.61 -13.78
CA LEU A 188 -16.55 -4.14 -13.88
C LEU A 188 -17.90 -3.58 -13.39
N ASP A 189 -19.00 -4.25 -13.72
CA ASP A 189 -20.36 -3.85 -13.35
C ASP A 189 -20.84 -4.59 -12.08
N GLY A 190 -20.05 -5.54 -11.56
CA GLY A 190 -20.28 -6.31 -10.35
C GLY A 190 -19.50 -5.77 -9.16
N ALA A 191 -18.42 -6.45 -8.81
CA ALA A 191 -17.61 -6.16 -7.61
C ALA A 191 -17.05 -4.72 -7.58
N LEU A 192 -16.71 -4.13 -8.73
CA LEU A 192 -16.15 -2.78 -8.82
C LEU A 192 -17.18 -1.67 -9.05
N SER A 193 -18.48 -2.02 -9.15
CA SER A 193 -19.52 -1.05 -9.48
C SER A 193 -19.69 0.08 -8.47
N ARG A 194 -19.40 -0.20 -7.19
CA ARG A 194 -19.53 0.75 -6.07
C ARG A 194 -18.27 1.55 -5.77
N PHE A 195 -17.18 1.29 -6.46
CA PHE A 195 -15.89 1.96 -6.22
C PHE A 195 -15.98 3.51 -6.31
N PRO A 196 -16.69 4.13 -7.28
CA PRO A 196 -16.87 5.59 -7.26
C PRO A 196 -17.68 6.11 -6.07
N GLU A 197 -18.65 5.33 -5.57
CA GLU A 197 -19.41 5.66 -4.36
C GLU A 197 -18.49 5.62 -3.13
N MET A 198 -17.62 4.59 -3.02
CA MET A 198 -16.62 4.45 -1.94
C MET A 198 -15.68 5.66 -1.90
N ILE A 199 -15.13 6.09 -3.06
CA ILE A 199 -14.27 7.30 -3.14
C ILE A 199 -14.99 8.52 -2.59
N THR A 200 -16.26 8.70 -2.94
CA THR A 200 -17.08 9.83 -2.45
C THR A 200 -17.31 9.74 -0.95
N PHE A 201 -17.66 8.56 -0.46
CA PHE A 201 -17.95 8.29 0.94
C PHE A 201 -16.71 8.53 1.83
N PHE A 202 -15.58 7.93 1.48
CA PHE A 202 -14.34 8.11 2.23
C PHE A 202 -13.78 9.53 2.12
N GLY A 203 -13.97 10.17 0.96
CA GLY A 203 -13.61 11.57 0.78
C GLY A 203 -14.33 12.53 1.75
N GLN A 204 -15.53 12.19 2.21
CA GLN A 204 -16.26 12.95 3.23
C GLN A 204 -15.76 12.71 4.66
N ARG A 205 -15.06 11.60 4.90
CA ARG A 205 -14.57 11.18 6.23
C ARG A 205 -13.08 11.51 6.43
N PHE A 206 -12.27 11.28 5.39
CA PHE A 206 -10.82 11.34 5.47
C PHE A 206 -10.23 12.58 4.77
N GLY A 207 -11.08 13.37 4.12
CA GLY A 207 -10.66 14.45 3.24
C GLY A 207 -10.61 14.03 1.77
N PRO A 208 -10.37 14.96 0.83
CA PRO A 208 -10.33 14.67 -0.59
C PRO A 208 -9.41 13.49 -0.92
N TYR A 209 -9.82 12.67 -1.88
CA TYR A 209 -8.97 11.58 -2.39
C TYR A 209 -7.60 12.13 -2.80
N PRO A 210 -6.50 11.53 -2.33
CA PRO A 210 -5.20 12.19 -2.42
C PRO A 210 -4.59 12.22 -3.81
N PHE A 211 -5.04 11.37 -4.73
CA PHE A 211 -4.44 11.19 -6.05
C PHE A 211 -5.36 11.66 -7.19
N ARG A 212 -4.82 11.74 -8.40
CA ARG A 212 -5.59 12.10 -9.61
C ARG A 212 -6.15 10.90 -10.35
N ASP A 213 -5.55 9.75 -10.13
CA ASP A 213 -5.90 8.48 -10.76
C ASP A 213 -6.26 7.46 -9.67
N ALA A 214 -7.21 6.58 -9.97
CA ALA A 214 -7.67 5.51 -9.09
C ALA A 214 -8.02 4.27 -9.92
N GLY A 215 -8.25 3.15 -9.28
CA GLY A 215 -8.76 1.95 -9.95
C GLY A 215 -8.33 0.66 -9.28
N ASN A 216 -8.54 -0.44 -9.98
CA ASN A 216 -8.29 -1.79 -9.50
C ASN A 216 -7.74 -2.66 -10.63
N VAL A 217 -6.93 -3.65 -10.29
CA VAL A 217 -6.53 -4.72 -11.21
C VAL A 217 -6.90 -6.06 -10.60
N ILE A 218 -7.71 -6.82 -11.33
CA ILE A 218 -8.15 -8.15 -10.89
C ILE A 218 -7.30 -9.22 -11.56
N VAL A 219 -6.69 -10.07 -10.75
CA VAL A 219 -5.68 -11.03 -11.19
C VAL A 219 -6.18 -12.45 -10.97
N PRO A 220 -6.31 -13.27 -12.04
CA PRO A 220 -6.73 -14.66 -11.93
C PRO A 220 -5.59 -15.54 -11.40
N GLY A 221 -5.95 -16.59 -10.66
CA GLY A 221 -4.98 -17.57 -10.16
C GLY A 221 -4.06 -17.08 -9.04
N LEU A 222 -4.17 -15.80 -8.64
CA LEU A 222 -3.48 -15.28 -7.47
C LEU A 222 -4.08 -15.90 -6.19
N GLU A 223 -3.23 -16.20 -5.21
CA GLU A 223 -3.69 -16.55 -3.86
C GLU A 223 -4.70 -15.51 -3.36
N PRO A 224 -5.63 -15.87 -2.44
CA PRO A 224 -6.64 -14.94 -1.92
C PRO A 224 -6.00 -13.77 -1.15
N VAL A 225 -5.56 -12.75 -1.86
CA VAL A 225 -4.89 -11.55 -1.34
C VAL A 225 -5.35 -10.33 -2.14
N ALA A 226 -5.32 -9.17 -1.52
CA ALA A 226 -5.33 -7.89 -2.17
C ALA A 226 -4.11 -7.07 -1.69
N LEU A 227 -3.75 -6.03 -2.43
CA LEU A 227 -2.68 -5.10 -2.07
C LEU A 227 -3.03 -3.71 -2.58
N GLU A 228 -2.83 -2.74 -1.73
CA GLU A 228 -3.15 -1.32 -1.90
C GLU A 228 -2.27 -0.57 -2.89
N THR A 229 -1.59 -1.23 -3.81
CA THR A 229 -0.64 -0.56 -4.71
C THR A 229 -1.14 0.82 -5.17
N GLN A 230 -0.28 1.84 -5.05
CA GLN A 230 -0.69 3.25 -5.11
C GLN A 230 -1.46 3.58 -6.39
N THR A 231 -2.62 4.20 -6.25
CA THR A 231 -3.62 4.56 -7.27
C THR A 231 -4.36 3.40 -7.92
N ARG A 232 -3.91 2.14 -7.76
CA ARG A 232 -4.55 1.00 -8.43
C ARG A 232 -4.30 -0.30 -7.69
N SER A 233 -5.19 -0.62 -6.76
CA SER A 233 -5.07 -1.81 -5.92
C SER A 233 -5.13 -3.09 -6.75
N VAL A 234 -4.33 -4.08 -6.37
CA VAL A 234 -4.32 -5.41 -6.98
C VAL A 234 -5.18 -6.35 -6.14
N HIS A 235 -6.07 -7.10 -6.79
CA HIS A 235 -6.96 -8.04 -6.12
C HIS A 235 -6.89 -9.43 -6.76
N SER A 236 -6.87 -10.46 -5.95
CA SER A 236 -7.16 -11.81 -6.44
C SER A 236 -8.60 -11.89 -6.96
N GLU A 237 -8.80 -12.49 -8.12
CA GLU A 237 -10.14 -12.76 -8.66
C GLU A 237 -11.01 -13.54 -7.65
N SER A 238 -10.41 -14.46 -6.90
CA SER A 238 -11.12 -15.36 -6.00
C SER A 238 -11.83 -14.68 -4.83
N ILE A 239 -11.34 -13.52 -4.38
CA ILE A 239 -11.95 -12.77 -3.26
C ILE A 239 -13.04 -11.79 -3.72
N LEU A 240 -13.21 -11.59 -5.02
CA LEU A 240 -14.23 -10.69 -5.59
C LEU A 240 -15.44 -11.43 -6.15
N GLU A 241 -15.60 -12.70 -5.83
CA GLU A 241 -16.75 -13.50 -6.27
C GLU A 241 -18.03 -13.06 -5.55
N PRO A 242 -19.13 -12.75 -6.29
CA PRO A 242 -20.39 -12.30 -5.69
C PRO A 242 -20.99 -13.30 -4.67
N ALA A 243 -20.65 -14.59 -4.80
CA ALA A 243 -21.09 -15.63 -3.87
C ALA A 243 -20.56 -15.47 -2.44
N LEU A 244 -19.53 -14.62 -2.25
CA LEU A 244 -18.92 -14.34 -0.94
C LEU A 244 -19.67 -13.26 -0.12
N GLY A 245 -20.83 -12.79 -0.62
CA GLY A 245 -21.66 -11.82 0.08
C GLY A 245 -21.04 -10.41 0.09
N THR A 246 -20.75 -9.87 1.28
CA THR A 246 -20.18 -8.53 1.45
C THR A 246 -18.65 -8.50 1.32
N LEU A 247 -17.96 -9.63 1.30
CA LEU A 247 -16.50 -9.69 1.26
C LEU A 247 -15.86 -8.88 0.11
N PRO A 248 -16.38 -8.91 -1.14
CA PRO A 248 -15.85 -8.05 -2.21
C PRO A 248 -15.88 -6.56 -1.88
N ASP A 249 -16.96 -6.09 -1.30
CA ASP A 249 -17.11 -4.69 -0.88
C ASP A 249 -16.18 -4.36 0.30
N GLU A 250 -16.05 -5.27 1.28
CA GLU A 250 -15.17 -5.10 2.45
C GLU A 250 -13.70 -4.98 2.01
N VAL A 251 -13.22 -5.90 1.18
CA VAL A 251 -11.84 -5.87 0.67
C VAL A 251 -11.60 -4.63 -0.20
N THR A 252 -12.52 -4.30 -1.11
CA THR A 252 -12.36 -3.10 -1.94
C THR A 252 -12.33 -1.82 -1.10
N ALA A 253 -13.11 -1.75 -0.02
CA ALA A 253 -13.10 -0.62 0.91
C ALA A 253 -11.80 -0.55 1.73
N HIS A 254 -11.24 -1.70 2.12
CA HIS A 254 -9.93 -1.84 2.76
C HIS A 254 -8.84 -1.22 1.89
N GLU A 255 -8.66 -1.77 0.68
CA GLU A 255 -7.62 -1.33 -0.25
C GLU A 255 -7.79 0.14 -0.67
N LEU A 256 -9.03 0.62 -0.80
CA LEU A 256 -9.27 2.03 -1.08
C LEU A 256 -8.92 2.93 0.10
N THR A 257 -9.15 2.51 1.35
CA THR A 257 -8.81 3.29 2.54
C THR A 257 -7.31 3.50 2.65
N HIS A 258 -6.51 2.53 2.28
CA HIS A 258 -5.06 2.65 2.23
C HIS A 258 -4.58 3.80 1.35
N GLN A 259 -5.32 4.22 0.34
CA GLN A 259 -4.92 5.34 -0.50
C GLN A 259 -4.72 6.64 0.32
N TRP A 260 -5.43 6.80 1.45
CA TRP A 260 -5.17 7.87 2.43
C TRP A 260 -4.15 7.45 3.49
N PHE A 261 -4.27 6.21 4.03
CA PHE A 261 -3.51 5.67 5.18
C PHE A 261 -2.69 4.46 4.75
N GLY A 262 -1.44 4.71 4.37
CA GLY A 262 -0.50 3.78 3.75
C GLY A 262 0.19 4.42 2.56
N ASP A 263 -0.59 4.85 1.57
CA ASP A 263 -0.09 5.42 0.32
C ASP A 263 0.22 6.91 0.44
N ALA A 264 -0.80 7.74 0.67
CA ALA A 264 -0.57 9.18 0.84
C ALA A 264 0.23 9.45 2.12
N VAL A 265 -0.12 8.83 3.24
CA VAL A 265 0.62 8.90 4.49
C VAL A 265 1.17 7.52 4.81
N GLY A 266 2.43 7.28 4.51
CA GLY A 266 3.09 5.99 4.78
C GLY A 266 3.62 5.85 6.21
N PRO A 267 3.91 4.64 6.68
CA PRO A 267 4.56 4.41 7.96
C PRO A 267 6.05 4.77 7.86
N ALA A 268 6.58 5.37 8.92
CA ALA A 268 8.01 5.68 8.99
C ALA A 268 8.88 4.42 9.13
N ASP A 269 8.32 3.34 9.65
CA ASP A 269 8.94 2.03 9.83
C ASP A 269 7.86 0.95 9.87
N TRP A 270 8.19 -0.27 9.45
CA TRP A 270 7.25 -1.40 9.42
C TRP A 270 6.65 -1.75 10.79
N SER A 271 7.33 -1.46 11.89
CA SER A 271 6.76 -1.65 13.23
C SER A 271 5.50 -0.80 13.49
N MET A 272 5.25 0.20 12.66
CA MET A 272 4.11 1.13 12.73
C MET A 272 3.01 0.80 11.72
N ILE A 273 3.03 -0.40 11.14
CA ILE A 273 2.10 -0.83 10.07
C ILE A 273 0.61 -0.75 10.48
N TRP A 274 0.29 -0.71 11.77
CA TRP A 274 -1.08 -0.47 12.23
C TRP A 274 -1.66 0.87 11.72
N LEU A 275 -0.79 1.86 11.39
CA LEU A 275 -1.18 3.12 10.77
C LEU A 275 -1.75 2.93 9.36
N ASN A 276 -1.45 1.81 8.72
CA ASN A 276 -2.07 1.38 7.46
C ASN A 276 -3.28 0.49 7.80
N GLU A 277 -3.03 -0.67 8.37
CA GLU A 277 -3.98 -1.78 8.50
C GLU A 277 -5.12 -1.51 9.47
N GLY A 278 -4.83 -0.84 10.58
CA GLY A 278 -5.85 -0.44 11.54
C GLY A 278 -6.84 0.56 10.95
N PHE A 279 -6.35 1.50 10.13
CA PHE A 279 -7.19 2.46 9.43
C PHE A 279 -7.99 1.80 8.30
N ALA A 280 -7.38 0.90 7.53
CA ALA A 280 -8.06 0.16 6.48
C ALA A 280 -9.18 -0.72 7.05
N THR A 281 -8.91 -1.43 8.15
CA THR A 281 -9.93 -2.21 8.88
C THR A 281 -11.08 -1.31 9.39
N TYR A 282 -10.77 -0.12 9.89
CA TYR A 282 -11.79 0.86 10.27
C TYR A 282 -12.61 1.31 9.05
N GLY A 283 -11.97 1.48 7.90
CA GLY A 283 -12.63 1.78 6.62
C GLY A 283 -13.61 0.70 6.18
N GLU A 284 -13.24 -0.59 6.29
CA GLU A 284 -14.17 -1.70 6.05
C GLU A 284 -15.43 -1.57 6.90
N TRP A 285 -15.27 -1.34 8.20
CA TRP A 285 -16.40 -1.24 9.13
C TRP A 285 -17.29 -0.02 8.85
N LEU A 286 -16.70 1.12 8.47
CA LEU A 286 -17.43 2.29 8.02
C LEU A 286 -18.26 2.00 6.76
N TRP A 287 -17.66 1.29 5.80
CA TRP A 287 -18.35 0.95 4.55
C TRP A 287 -19.48 -0.05 4.78
N LEU A 288 -19.25 -1.07 5.59
CA LEU A 288 -20.30 -2.03 5.96
C LEU A 288 -21.51 -1.34 6.59
N GLU A 289 -21.29 -0.41 7.52
CA GLU A 289 -22.39 0.35 8.13
C GLU A 289 -23.10 1.21 7.08
N HIS A 290 -22.35 1.86 6.20
CA HIS A 290 -22.92 2.70 5.12
C HIS A 290 -23.88 1.93 4.22
N ILE A 291 -23.55 0.68 3.89
CA ILE A 291 -24.39 -0.16 3.03
C ILE A 291 -25.50 -0.93 3.77
N GLY A 292 -25.71 -0.62 5.05
CA GLY A 292 -26.77 -1.23 5.89
C GLY A 292 -26.42 -2.60 6.46
N GLY A 293 -25.13 -2.95 6.52
CA GLY A 293 -24.60 -4.13 7.21
C GLY A 293 -24.43 -3.89 8.70
N ARG A 294 -23.42 -4.56 9.30
CA ARG A 294 -23.08 -4.35 10.71
C ARG A 294 -22.60 -2.92 10.94
N THR A 295 -23.03 -2.33 12.05
CA THR A 295 -22.47 -1.04 12.50
C THR A 295 -20.99 -1.18 12.82
N VAL A 296 -20.27 -0.04 12.81
CA VAL A 296 -18.85 0.01 13.20
C VAL A 296 -18.64 -0.65 14.57
N MET A 297 -19.50 -0.37 15.55
CA MET A 297 -19.40 -0.94 16.90
C MET A 297 -19.70 -2.45 16.92
N GLU A 298 -20.67 -2.93 16.15
CA GLU A 298 -20.94 -4.37 16.03
C GLU A 298 -19.78 -5.11 15.37
N SER A 299 -19.14 -4.50 14.38
CA SER A 299 -17.94 -5.04 13.74
C SER A 299 -16.76 -5.09 14.71
N ALA A 300 -16.50 -4.03 15.46
CA ALA A 300 -15.47 -3.98 16.50
C ALA A 300 -15.70 -5.05 17.60
N ARG A 301 -16.94 -5.22 18.06
CA ARG A 301 -17.28 -6.26 19.06
C ARG A 301 -17.09 -7.67 18.49
N ALA A 302 -17.52 -7.90 17.27
CA ALA A 302 -17.34 -9.20 16.62
C ALA A 302 -15.84 -9.55 16.46
N ALA A 303 -15.00 -8.57 16.16
CA ALA A 303 -13.56 -8.73 16.10
C ALA A 303 -12.95 -8.99 17.48
N HIS A 304 -13.36 -8.25 18.51
CA HIS A 304 -12.88 -8.39 19.89
C HIS A 304 -13.24 -9.77 20.47
N ASP A 305 -14.48 -10.19 20.32
CA ASP A 305 -14.99 -11.43 20.91
C ASP A 305 -14.58 -12.69 20.10
N GLY A 306 -14.25 -12.51 18.83
CA GLY A 306 -13.93 -13.59 17.90
C GLY A 306 -12.49 -14.05 17.89
N ASP A 307 -11.56 -13.33 18.56
CA ASP A 307 -10.13 -13.63 18.46
C ASP A 307 -9.40 -13.54 19.82
N PRO A 308 -8.92 -14.66 20.35
CA PRO A 308 -8.16 -14.69 21.60
C PRO A 308 -6.72 -14.14 21.47
N ASP A 309 -6.20 -13.98 20.23
CA ASP A 309 -4.78 -13.67 19.97
C ASP A 309 -4.49 -12.17 19.78
N LEU A 310 -5.41 -11.28 20.20
CA LEU A 310 -5.24 -9.83 20.10
C LEU A 310 -4.36 -9.21 21.20
N ASN A 311 -3.60 -10.01 21.93
CA ASN A 311 -2.77 -9.57 23.03
C ASN A 311 -1.33 -9.18 22.64
N VAL A 312 -1.10 -8.86 21.36
CA VAL A 312 0.16 -8.27 20.89
C VAL A 312 -0.05 -6.77 20.69
N PRO A 313 0.85 -5.88 21.17
CA PRO A 313 0.72 -4.44 20.94
C PRO A 313 0.79 -4.10 19.45
N PRO A 314 -0.22 -3.45 18.84
CA PRO A 314 -0.18 -3.13 17.41
C PRO A 314 0.89 -2.11 17.02
N ALA A 315 1.33 -1.24 17.94
CA ALA A 315 2.42 -0.29 17.68
C ALA A 315 3.82 -0.89 17.82
N ALA A 316 3.93 -2.17 18.17
CA ALA A 316 5.19 -2.92 18.23
C ALA A 316 4.92 -4.42 18.06
N PRO A 317 4.42 -4.87 16.91
CA PRO A 317 3.96 -6.24 16.72
C PRO A 317 5.11 -7.26 16.73
N GLY A 318 6.34 -6.79 16.46
CA GLY A 318 7.53 -7.64 16.34
C GLY A 318 7.62 -8.33 14.96
N VAL A 319 8.82 -8.83 14.69
CA VAL A 319 9.12 -9.57 13.45
C VAL A 319 8.25 -10.82 13.37
N GLY A 320 7.64 -11.08 12.23
CA GLY A 320 6.72 -12.20 12.01
C GLY A 320 5.27 -11.96 12.46
N GLN A 321 4.96 -10.78 13.02
CA GLN A 321 3.60 -10.36 13.41
C GLN A 321 3.18 -9.03 12.74
N LEU A 322 3.94 -8.55 11.75
CA LEU A 322 3.64 -7.30 11.04
C LEU A 322 2.22 -7.31 10.44
N PHE A 323 1.78 -8.47 9.94
CA PHE A 323 0.42 -8.67 9.40
C PHE A 323 -0.40 -9.61 10.29
N GLY A 324 -0.13 -9.56 11.60
CA GLY A 324 -0.91 -10.25 12.61
C GLY A 324 -2.27 -9.56 12.82
N ARG A 325 -3.31 -10.33 13.12
CA ARG A 325 -4.68 -9.83 13.31
C ARG A 325 -4.79 -8.68 14.34
N THR A 326 -3.85 -8.61 15.28
CA THR A 326 -3.80 -7.51 16.25
C THR A 326 -3.57 -6.16 15.58
N VAL A 327 -2.71 -6.10 14.55
CA VAL A 327 -2.40 -4.87 13.79
C VAL A 327 -3.66 -4.33 13.12
N TYR A 328 -4.43 -5.21 12.49
CA TYR A 328 -5.70 -4.91 11.83
C TYR A 328 -6.82 -4.60 12.85
N GLN A 329 -7.21 -5.62 13.60
CA GLN A 329 -8.42 -5.58 14.41
C GLN A 329 -8.29 -4.67 15.62
N ARG A 330 -7.21 -4.81 16.40
CA ARG A 330 -6.99 -3.97 17.59
C ARG A 330 -6.64 -2.53 17.19
N GLY A 331 -5.92 -2.34 16.07
CA GLY A 331 -5.71 -1.02 15.46
C GLY A 331 -7.04 -0.34 15.10
N GLY A 332 -7.92 -1.06 14.40
CA GLY A 332 -9.27 -0.58 14.07
C GLY A 332 -10.12 -0.26 15.30
N MET A 333 -10.10 -1.14 16.31
CA MET A 333 -10.82 -0.90 17.59
C MET A 333 -10.30 0.32 18.33
N PHE A 334 -9.00 0.59 18.32
CA PHE A 334 -8.45 1.83 18.86
C PHE A 334 -9.09 3.06 18.22
N LEU A 335 -9.23 3.05 16.88
CA LEU A 335 -9.86 4.17 16.15
C LEU A 335 -11.34 4.32 16.51
N VAL A 336 -12.07 3.22 16.71
CA VAL A 336 -13.45 3.22 17.17
C VAL A 336 -13.56 3.89 18.55
N GLU A 337 -12.75 3.47 19.52
CA GLU A 337 -12.75 4.02 20.87
C GLU A 337 -12.29 5.49 20.91
N LEU A 338 -11.30 5.86 20.06
CA LEU A 338 -10.85 7.24 19.91
C LEU A 338 -11.97 8.12 19.33
N GLY A 339 -12.67 7.64 18.31
CA GLY A 339 -13.82 8.35 17.72
C GLY A 339 -14.95 8.55 18.73
N ARG A 340 -15.23 7.57 19.58
CA ARG A 340 -16.21 7.68 20.68
C ARG A 340 -15.78 8.70 21.74
N LEU A 341 -14.51 8.70 22.12
CA LEU A 341 -13.97 9.64 23.09
C LEU A 341 -14.04 11.07 22.58
N LEU A 342 -13.65 11.31 21.33
CA LEU A 342 -13.60 12.64 20.73
C LEU A 342 -15.00 13.15 20.31
N GLY A 343 -15.84 12.24 19.84
CA GLY A 343 -17.08 12.53 19.11
C GLY A 343 -16.79 12.71 17.60
N GLN A 344 -17.76 12.28 16.77
CA GLN A 344 -17.57 12.15 15.32
C GLN A 344 -17.00 13.40 14.62
N PRO A 345 -17.51 14.63 14.84
CA PRO A 345 -16.98 15.81 14.15
C PRO A 345 -15.50 16.09 14.45
N THR A 346 -15.08 15.90 15.70
CA THR A 346 -13.70 16.11 16.13
C THR A 346 -12.79 15.00 15.59
N PHE A 347 -13.31 13.78 15.54
CA PHE A 347 -12.56 12.65 14.99
C PHE A 347 -12.38 12.75 13.47
N ASP A 348 -13.42 13.13 12.72
CA ASP A 348 -13.30 13.39 11.28
C ASP A 348 -12.29 14.53 10.99
N GLN A 349 -12.30 15.58 11.81
CA GLN A 349 -11.31 16.64 11.75
C GLN A 349 -9.88 16.12 11.99
N LEU A 350 -9.69 15.25 12.99
CA LEU A 350 -8.39 14.62 13.27
C LEU A 350 -7.89 13.86 12.04
N LEU A 351 -8.74 13.01 11.45
CA LEU A 351 -8.36 12.18 10.29
C LEU A 351 -7.99 13.04 9.07
N THR A 352 -8.81 14.04 8.76
CA THR A 352 -8.53 14.99 7.67
C THR A 352 -7.24 15.76 7.91
N THR A 353 -7.03 16.26 9.14
CA THR A 353 -5.82 17.02 9.50
C THR A 353 -4.58 16.13 9.41
N TRP A 354 -4.67 14.88 9.85
CA TRP A 354 -3.59 13.90 9.73
C TRP A 354 -3.12 13.71 8.29
N VAL A 355 -4.07 13.44 7.40
CA VAL A 355 -3.77 13.28 5.96
C VAL A 355 -3.18 14.56 5.37
N ASP A 356 -3.75 15.73 5.66
CA ASP A 356 -3.27 17.00 5.11
C ASP A 356 -1.86 17.35 5.57
N GLN A 357 -1.51 17.07 6.83
CA GLN A 357 -0.19 17.39 7.38
C GLN A 357 0.92 16.47 6.89
N HIS A 358 0.59 15.20 6.63
CA HIS A 358 1.58 14.17 6.31
C HIS A 358 1.51 13.66 4.87
N ARG A 359 0.61 14.22 4.05
CA ARG A 359 0.39 13.77 2.66
C ARG A 359 1.70 13.70 1.87
N PHE A 360 1.89 12.55 1.21
CA PHE A 360 3.05 12.18 0.40
C PHE A 360 4.36 12.03 1.18
N GLY A 361 4.27 12.00 2.50
CA GLY A 361 5.36 11.72 3.41
C GLY A 361 5.14 10.44 4.19
N VAL A 362 5.89 10.33 5.29
CA VAL A 362 5.78 9.25 6.27
C VAL A 362 5.53 9.80 7.66
N ALA A 363 4.92 9.00 8.52
CA ALA A 363 4.59 9.44 9.86
C ALA A 363 4.71 8.30 10.90
N THR A 364 4.73 8.67 12.18
CA THR A 364 4.89 7.74 13.30
C THR A 364 3.64 7.66 14.17
N THR A 365 3.55 6.59 14.95
CA THR A 365 2.50 6.41 15.97
C THR A 365 2.45 7.59 16.94
N GLU A 366 3.62 8.08 17.37
CA GLU A 366 3.72 9.18 18.32
C GLU A 366 3.19 10.50 17.73
N GLN A 367 3.44 10.74 16.44
CA GLN A 367 2.91 11.91 15.74
C GLN A 367 1.38 11.85 15.66
N PHE A 368 0.80 10.67 15.37
CA PHE A 368 -0.65 10.50 15.34
C PHE A 368 -1.27 10.74 16.72
N VAL A 369 -0.70 10.16 17.77
CA VAL A 369 -1.17 10.35 19.14
C VAL A 369 -1.03 11.80 19.58
N ALA A 370 0.09 12.47 19.25
CA ALA A 370 0.29 13.88 19.57
C ALA A 370 -0.75 14.79 18.91
N LEU A 371 -1.05 14.56 17.62
CA LEU A 371 -2.11 15.28 16.91
C LEU A 371 -3.49 15.01 17.53
N ALA A 372 -3.76 13.75 17.89
CA ALA A 372 -5.03 13.40 18.56
C ALA A 372 -5.19 14.10 19.92
N VAL A 373 -4.12 14.24 20.70
CA VAL A 373 -4.10 15.00 21.96
C VAL A 373 -4.34 16.49 21.71
N GLU A 374 -3.70 17.06 20.70
CA GLU A 374 -3.86 18.47 20.31
C GLU A 374 -5.33 18.76 19.93
N VAL A 375 -5.90 17.95 19.04
CA VAL A 375 -7.29 18.09 18.56
C VAL A 375 -8.31 17.86 19.69
N ALA A 376 -8.01 16.92 20.61
CA ALA A 376 -8.85 16.66 21.79
C ALA A 376 -8.92 17.84 22.77
N GLY A 377 -7.90 18.68 22.77
CA GLY A 377 -7.77 19.80 23.68
C GLY A 377 -7.51 19.42 25.15
N PRO A 378 -7.44 20.42 26.04
CA PRO A 378 -7.00 20.20 27.43
C PRO A 378 -7.91 19.27 28.24
N ASP A 379 -9.19 19.21 27.92
CA ASP A 379 -10.17 18.44 28.68
C ASP A 379 -10.07 16.92 28.42
N LYS A 380 -9.68 16.51 27.22
CA LYS A 380 -9.63 15.11 26.79
C LYS A 380 -8.23 14.60 26.48
N GLY A 381 -7.22 15.46 26.35
CA GLY A 381 -5.87 15.07 25.93
C GLY A 381 -5.26 13.96 26.79
N ALA A 382 -5.38 14.04 28.11
CA ALA A 382 -4.91 12.99 29.01
C ALA A 382 -5.65 11.66 28.83
N GLN A 383 -6.93 11.70 28.45
CA GLN A 383 -7.73 10.50 28.17
C GLN A 383 -7.30 9.87 26.83
N VAL A 384 -6.96 10.68 25.82
CA VAL A 384 -6.40 10.21 24.53
C VAL A 384 -5.08 9.49 24.76
N THR A 385 -4.16 10.07 25.55
CA THR A 385 -2.89 9.41 25.89
C THR A 385 -3.12 8.07 26.58
N ALA A 386 -3.96 8.03 27.60
CA ALA A 386 -4.28 6.79 28.32
C ALA A 386 -4.94 5.73 27.42
N LEU A 387 -5.79 6.16 26.48
CA LEU A 387 -6.42 5.27 25.49
C LEU A 387 -5.36 4.68 24.54
N ALA A 388 -4.46 5.51 24.01
CA ALA A 388 -3.38 5.07 23.15
C ALA A 388 -2.45 4.08 23.88
N ASP A 389 -2.04 4.38 25.11
CA ASP A 389 -1.22 3.49 25.92
C ASP A 389 -1.88 2.11 26.10
N ALA A 390 -3.18 2.09 26.39
CA ALA A 390 -3.93 0.87 26.62
C ALA A 390 -4.16 0.05 25.33
N TRP A 391 -4.49 0.69 24.21
CA TRP A 391 -4.83 -0.01 22.97
C TRP A 391 -3.63 -0.30 22.08
N LEU A 392 -2.63 0.58 22.02
CA LEU A 392 -1.52 0.45 21.10
C LEU A 392 -0.25 -0.15 21.72
N HIS A 393 -0.04 0.03 23.04
CA HIS A 393 1.23 -0.35 23.70
C HIS A 393 1.08 -1.43 24.77
N ALA A 394 -0.09 -1.61 25.39
CA ALA A 394 -0.27 -2.63 26.43
C ALA A 394 -0.29 -4.04 25.81
N GLU A 395 0.26 -5.04 26.56
CA GLU A 395 0.21 -6.44 26.12
C GLU A 395 -1.22 -6.98 26.04
N ARG A 396 -2.09 -6.62 26.98
CA ARG A 396 -3.49 -7.08 26.99
C ARG A 396 -4.39 -6.11 26.24
N ILE A 397 -5.26 -6.66 25.39
CA ILE A 397 -6.33 -5.89 24.79
C ILE A 397 -7.31 -5.39 25.86
N PRO A 398 -7.68 -4.09 25.85
CA PRO A 398 -8.72 -3.57 26.72
C PRO A 398 -10.12 -4.06 26.32
N GLU A 399 -11.06 -3.98 27.27
CA GLU A 399 -12.48 -4.17 26.95
C GLU A 399 -13.01 -2.96 26.14
N LEU A 400 -13.86 -3.24 25.16
CA LEU A 400 -14.59 -2.18 24.44
C LEU A 400 -15.57 -1.47 25.37
N THR A 401 -15.64 -0.18 25.24
CA THR A 401 -16.63 0.63 26.00
C THR A 401 -18.07 0.22 25.62
N PRO A 402 -18.99 0.01 26.58
CA PRO A 402 -20.37 -0.41 26.33
C PRO A 402 -21.17 0.50 25.38
#